data_0935d061c0a5d3fb0cdf2df8582494ab
#
_entry.id   0935d061c0a5d3fb0cdf2df8582494ab
#
_cell.length_a   1.000
_cell.length_b   1.000
_cell.length_c   1.000
_cell.angle_alpha   90.00
_cell.angle_beta   90.00
_cell.angle_gamma   90.00
#
_symmetry.space_group_name_H-M   'P 1'
#
loop_
_entity.id
_entity.type
_entity.pdbx_description
1 polymer ?
#
loop_
_entity_poly.entity_id
_entity_poly.type
_entity_poly.pdbx_seq_one_letter_code
_entity_poly.pdbx_strand_id
1 'polypeptide(L)'
;MWSLEFILPVLLVILKGSLAQWTVWMPKDISTMRNSCVVIPCTFMYPSSVRPYGVHGIWYFGQPYPELYPPVVFKSRTEIVHESFKGRTKLLGELKLRNCTLQISNIGMEHSGKYYFRADLGSSNVYTYPDFSEVKVLDQPIINVPEEVVSDSPLDVTCYVPDNCPDMTPEMKWFNIEGLENPEISSDYVEDSNTAVMAAVLRFTPSYFHNGKILGCKVHYPNTSLSYERLISLDVKYAPREVEVNQSLEVMEGSTVYLSCTVDSNPPPRITWLQEDTLVWEETGQNSTLVLMEIQPSQEGLYTCIADNDYGSRNQSFYLAVKFPPREPSVNSSLTVLEGSSVVLHCSTEGNPVPTLTWFKDGALISNIVASDLSILEIPNISYEGDGEYRCLAENEHGRASSSVNITVEYAPVFLPESKCTLIRDGIQCECIASANPEPAIQFHLPDLNITINETESQFNYYSHTDGYMTTSMIKLKEKPSSGLHVLCTISNMYGTETVKLELQQEKKFILAVVIGAIGGVVVIAFIIAAVRYISHSNQKENVTGSASFSQQPENPPMLYSSVKHNLRKKVGDESDYQNIGGLSESDQRHDDVNYASLDFSSSGRKAAEASAQTDNGSDYTEIKTK
;
A
#
# COMPACT_ATOMS: atom_id res chain seq x y z
N MET A 1 -19.86 17.29 -91.09
CA MET A 1 -20.15 15.84 -91.09
C MET A 1 -20.09 15.32 -89.68
N TRP A 2 -21.25 15.27 -89.07
CA TRP A 2 -21.37 14.65 -87.71
C TRP A 2 -21.53 13.17 -87.92
N SER A 3 -20.61 12.38 -87.38
CA SER A 3 -20.51 10.95 -87.56
C SER A 3 -21.72 10.22 -87.02
N LEU A 4 -22.24 9.29 -87.81
CA LEU A 4 -23.41 8.42 -87.49
C LEU A 4 -23.21 7.59 -86.22
N GLU A 5 -22.04 7.57 -85.62
CA GLU A 5 -21.68 6.78 -84.40
C GLU A 5 -22.26 7.34 -83.11
N PHE A 6 -22.64 8.62 -83.06
CA PHE A 6 -23.28 9.25 -81.88
C PHE A 6 -24.81 9.21 -81.90
N ILE A 7 -25.41 9.03 -83.06
CA ILE A 7 -26.88 9.06 -83.21
C ILE A 7 -27.48 7.69 -82.84
N LEU A 8 -26.77 6.57 -83.09
CA LEU A 8 -27.26 5.23 -82.81
C LEU A 8 -27.42 4.94 -81.31
N PRO A 9 -26.46 5.28 -80.40
CA PRO A 9 -26.69 5.03 -78.97
C PRO A 9 -27.72 5.94 -78.35
N VAL A 10 -27.85 7.19 -78.85
CA VAL A 10 -28.94 8.11 -78.40
C VAL A 10 -30.32 7.64 -78.84
N LEU A 11 -30.43 7.11 -80.07
CA LEU A 11 -31.70 6.50 -80.52
C LEU A 11 -32.00 5.19 -79.78
N LEU A 12 -31.03 4.39 -79.40
CA LEU A 12 -31.18 3.17 -78.59
C LEU A 12 -31.60 3.50 -77.17
N VAL A 13 -31.13 4.63 -76.60
CA VAL A 13 -31.52 5.09 -75.24
C VAL A 13 -32.96 5.64 -75.31
N ILE A 14 -33.36 6.35 -76.40
CA ILE A 14 -34.71 6.89 -76.57
C ILE A 14 -35.71 5.74 -76.88
N LEU A 15 -35.30 4.69 -77.60
CA LEU A 15 -36.13 3.52 -77.88
C LEU A 15 -36.26 2.56 -76.68
N LYS A 16 -35.32 2.55 -75.78
CA LYS A 16 -35.47 1.84 -74.48
C LYS A 16 -36.39 2.54 -73.49
N GLY A 17 -36.62 3.85 -73.65
CA GLY A 17 -37.47 4.65 -72.79
C GLY A 17 -39.00 4.57 -73.07
N SER A 18 -39.46 3.78 -74.07
CA SER A 18 -40.87 3.80 -74.47
C SER A 18 -41.57 2.42 -74.45
N LEU A 19 -40.94 1.40 -73.93
CA LEU A 19 -41.66 0.15 -73.64
C LEU A 19 -42.15 0.19 -72.19
N ALA A 20 -43.41 0.58 -71.97
CA ALA A 20 -44.04 0.48 -70.65
C ALA A 20 -43.85 -0.97 -70.15
N GLN A 21 -43.03 -1.10 -69.15
CA GLN A 21 -42.68 -2.37 -68.52
C GLN A 21 -43.59 -2.62 -67.28
N TRP A 22 -43.74 -3.85 -66.88
CA TRP A 22 -44.33 -4.15 -65.56
C TRP A 22 -43.36 -3.68 -64.48
N THR A 23 -43.73 -2.63 -63.74
CA THR A 23 -42.92 -2.09 -62.62
C THR A 23 -43.86 -1.74 -61.44
N VAL A 24 -43.34 -1.92 -60.25
CA VAL A 24 -44.00 -1.49 -59.05
C VAL A 24 -43.02 -0.68 -58.24
N TRP A 25 -43.50 0.36 -57.62
CA TRP A 25 -42.74 1.12 -56.65
C TRP A 25 -43.42 0.96 -55.28
N MET A 26 -42.63 0.61 -54.30
CA MET A 26 -42.94 0.59 -52.87
C MET A 26 -41.64 0.77 -52.06
N PRO A 27 -41.69 1.30 -50.83
CA PRO A 27 -40.55 1.37 -49.95
C PRO A 27 -39.98 -0.05 -49.70
N LYS A 28 -38.64 -0.20 -49.71
CA LYS A 28 -38.01 -1.50 -49.47
C LYS A 28 -38.22 -1.97 -48.03
N ASP A 29 -38.03 -1.02 -47.09
CA ASP A 29 -38.09 -1.28 -45.65
C ASP A 29 -39.10 -0.36 -44.99
N ILE A 30 -40.00 -0.89 -44.19
CA ILE A 30 -41.01 -0.17 -43.43
C ILE A 30 -41.01 -0.75 -42.00
N SER A 31 -40.83 0.15 -41.00
CA SER A 31 -40.99 -0.28 -39.60
C SER A 31 -42.31 0.23 -39.03
N THR A 32 -42.86 -0.52 -38.08
CA THR A 32 -44.10 -0.12 -37.36
C THR A 32 -44.08 -0.71 -35.95
N MET A 33 -44.95 -0.16 -35.08
CA MET A 33 -45.11 -0.72 -33.71
C MET A 33 -46.11 -1.89 -33.68
N ARG A 34 -45.85 -2.86 -32.85
CA ARG A 34 -46.74 -4.02 -32.62
C ARG A 34 -48.14 -3.52 -32.20
N ASN A 35 -49.21 -4.15 -32.71
CA ASN A 35 -50.61 -3.84 -32.47
C ASN A 35 -51.06 -2.44 -32.98
N SER A 36 -50.18 -1.69 -33.64
CA SER A 36 -50.54 -0.47 -34.37
C SER A 36 -50.96 -0.81 -35.79
N CYS A 37 -50.86 0.10 -36.74
CA CYS A 37 -51.08 -0.17 -38.15
C CYS A 37 -49.81 0.08 -38.96
N VAL A 38 -49.79 -0.42 -40.19
CA VAL A 38 -48.78 -0.06 -41.20
C VAL A 38 -49.47 0.26 -42.51
N VAL A 39 -49.04 1.31 -43.14
CA VAL A 39 -49.39 1.65 -44.50
C VAL A 39 -48.21 1.34 -45.41
N ILE A 40 -48.42 0.50 -46.43
CA ILE A 40 -47.45 0.17 -47.45
C ILE A 40 -47.81 0.99 -48.70
N PRO A 41 -47.15 2.15 -48.94
CA PRO A 41 -47.36 2.91 -50.15
C PRO A 41 -46.97 2.11 -51.38
N CYS A 42 -47.81 2.12 -52.40
CA CYS A 42 -47.61 1.27 -53.55
C CYS A 42 -48.18 1.90 -54.82
N THR A 43 -47.35 2.02 -55.85
CA THR A 43 -47.81 2.39 -57.21
C THR A 43 -47.30 1.34 -58.19
N PHE A 44 -48.12 0.95 -59.15
CA PHE A 44 -47.74 -0.02 -60.13
C PHE A 44 -47.99 0.40 -61.56
N MET A 45 -47.23 -0.11 -62.47
CA MET A 45 -47.33 0.17 -63.88
C MET A 45 -47.44 -1.13 -64.68
N TYR A 46 -48.16 -1.08 -65.78
CA TYR A 46 -48.26 -2.18 -66.73
C TYR A 46 -48.14 -1.65 -68.17
N PRO A 47 -47.75 -2.48 -69.15
CA PRO A 47 -47.53 -2.05 -70.53
C PRO A 47 -48.79 -1.39 -71.12
N SER A 48 -48.59 -0.34 -71.91
CA SER A 48 -49.69 0.39 -72.58
C SER A 48 -50.45 -0.46 -73.62
N SER A 49 -49.85 -1.53 -74.09
CA SER A 49 -50.46 -2.52 -74.97
C SER A 49 -51.52 -3.37 -74.29
N VAL A 50 -51.53 -3.45 -72.95
CA VAL A 50 -52.48 -4.21 -72.14
C VAL A 50 -53.74 -3.38 -71.96
N ARG A 51 -54.89 -3.88 -72.43
CA ARG A 51 -56.20 -3.27 -72.21
C ARG A 51 -56.93 -4.05 -71.09
N PRO A 52 -57.05 -3.48 -69.88
CA PRO A 52 -57.66 -4.20 -68.79
C PRO A 52 -59.18 -4.33 -68.95
N TYR A 53 -59.74 -5.51 -68.71
CA TYR A 53 -61.14 -5.70 -68.52
C TYR A 53 -61.63 -5.24 -67.13
N GLY A 54 -60.75 -5.23 -66.18
CA GLY A 54 -60.88 -4.72 -64.86
C GLY A 54 -59.51 -4.67 -64.19
N VAL A 55 -59.31 -3.77 -63.20
CA VAL A 55 -58.04 -3.66 -62.48
C VAL A 55 -58.26 -4.16 -61.07
N HIS A 56 -57.64 -5.30 -60.75
CA HIS A 56 -57.73 -5.94 -59.46
C HIS A 56 -56.32 -6.15 -58.90
N GLY A 57 -56.19 -6.14 -57.57
CA GLY A 57 -54.93 -6.32 -56.85
C GLY A 57 -55.01 -7.44 -55.85
N ILE A 58 -53.91 -8.14 -55.67
CA ILE A 58 -53.71 -9.19 -54.67
C ILE A 58 -52.37 -8.89 -53.96
N TRP A 59 -52.39 -8.89 -52.65
CA TRP A 59 -51.19 -8.83 -51.85
C TRP A 59 -50.85 -10.19 -51.23
N TYR A 60 -49.57 -10.56 -51.24
CA TYR A 60 -49.06 -11.81 -50.71
C TYR A 60 -47.98 -11.53 -49.63
N PHE A 61 -47.87 -12.45 -48.67
CA PHE A 61 -46.90 -12.40 -47.60
C PHE A 61 -45.82 -13.49 -47.76
N GLY A 62 -44.57 -13.17 -47.46
CA GLY A 62 -43.44 -14.11 -47.40
C GLY A 62 -42.73 -14.30 -48.73
N GLN A 63 -43.47 -14.72 -49.80
CA GLN A 63 -42.90 -15.06 -51.09
C GLN A 63 -43.79 -14.57 -52.26
N PRO A 64 -43.21 -14.35 -53.46
CA PRO A 64 -44.00 -13.99 -54.62
C PRO A 64 -44.80 -15.21 -55.18
N TYR A 65 -46.06 -14.99 -55.52
CA TYR A 65 -46.86 -16.02 -56.16
C TYR A 65 -46.37 -16.29 -57.59
N PRO A 66 -46.30 -17.54 -58.10
CA PRO A 66 -46.93 -18.77 -57.57
C PRO A 66 -46.02 -19.65 -56.70
N GLU A 67 -44.88 -19.18 -56.27
CA GLU A 67 -43.97 -19.94 -55.43
C GLU A 67 -44.66 -20.32 -54.11
N LEU A 68 -44.70 -21.62 -53.79
CA LEU A 68 -45.23 -22.20 -52.52
C LEU A 68 -46.62 -21.72 -52.07
N TYR A 69 -47.47 -21.17 -52.96
CA TYR A 69 -48.80 -20.63 -52.63
C TYR A 69 -48.80 -19.74 -51.38
N PRO A 70 -48.15 -18.59 -51.45
CA PRO A 70 -47.95 -17.74 -50.28
C PRO A 70 -49.29 -17.27 -49.68
N PRO A 71 -49.32 -16.96 -48.37
CA PRO A 71 -50.49 -16.42 -47.69
C PRO A 71 -51.04 -15.17 -48.39
N VAL A 72 -52.34 -15.14 -48.65
CA VAL A 72 -53.03 -13.97 -49.22
C VAL A 72 -53.29 -12.97 -48.10
N VAL A 73 -52.74 -11.78 -48.23
CA VAL A 73 -52.91 -10.63 -47.30
C VAL A 73 -54.20 -9.87 -47.61
N PHE A 74 -54.40 -9.59 -48.90
CA PHE A 74 -55.55 -8.85 -49.40
C PHE A 74 -55.88 -9.29 -50.82
N LYS A 75 -57.19 -9.33 -51.16
CA LYS A 75 -57.66 -9.62 -52.50
C LYS A 75 -58.90 -8.77 -52.84
N SER A 76 -58.86 -7.95 -53.89
CA SER A 76 -59.90 -6.98 -54.24
C SER A 76 -61.22 -7.57 -54.72
N ARG A 77 -61.24 -8.81 -55.20
CA ARG A 77 -62.46 -9.52 -55.73
C ARG A 77 -63.18 -10.39 -54.73
N THR A 78 -62.47 -10.81 -53.70
CA THR A 78 -63.01 -11.78 -52.73
C THR A 78 -62.44 -11.51 -51.37
N GLU A 79 -63.20 -11.84 -50.31
CA GLU A 79 -62.72 -11.77 -48.92
C GLU A 79 -61.88 -12.97 -48.50
N ILE A 80 -61.40 -13.78 -49.46
CA ILE A 80 -60.55 -14.95 -49.17
C ILE A 80 -59.15 -14.44 -48.94
N VAL A 81 -58.81 -14.32 -47.66
CA VAL A 81 -57.50 -13.94 -47.16
C VAL A 81 -57.05 -14.96 -46.10
N HIS A 82 -55.74 -15.00 -45.85
CA HIS A 82 -55.20 -15.88 -44.80
C HIS A 82 -55.74 -15.45 -43.40
N GLU A 83 -55.99 -16.40 -42.53
CA GLU A 83 -56.60 -16.17 -41.21
C GLU A 83 -55.89 -15.09 -40.38
N SER A 84 -54.55 -15.02 -40.43
CA SER A 84 -53.75 -13.99 -39.70
C SER A 84 -54.01 -12.58 -40.18
N PHE A 85 -54.56 -12.35 -41.40
CA PHE A 85 -54.83 -11.05 -41.98
C PHE A 85 -56.35 -10.74 -42.07
N LYS A 86 -57.20 -11.65 -41.69
CA LYS A 86 -58.65 -11.51 -41.79
C LYS A 86 -59.14 -10.36 -40.93
N GLY A 87 -59.88 -9.42 -41.58
CA GLY A 87 -60.45 -8.23 -40.94
C GLY A 87 -59.44 -7.17 -40.56
N ARG A 88 -58.15 -7.35 -40.92
CA ARG A 88 -57.07 -6.41 -40.58
C ARG A 88 -56.60 -5.56 -41.77
N THR A 89 -56.93 -5.93 -42.99
CA THR A 89 -56.37 -5.32 -44.20
C THR A 89 -57.39 -4.45 -44.92
N LYS A 90 -56.97 -3.28 -45.39
CA LYS A 90 -57.74 -2.31 -46.16
C LYS A 90 -56.90 -1.75 -47.28
N LEU A 91 -57.42 -1.77 -48.51
CA LEU A 91 -56.80 -1.10 -49.63
C LEU A 91 -57.15 0.39 -49.54
N LEU A 92 -56.15 1.24 -49.41
CA LEU A 92 -56.29 2.70 -49.41
C LEU A 92 -56.17 3.28 -50.83
N GLY A 93 -55.40 2.59 -51.70
CA GLY A 93 -55.17 3.03 -53.07
C GLY A 93 -56.32 2.69 -54.00
N GLU A 94 -56.52 3.48 -55.03
CA GLU A 94 -57.45 3.18 -56.13
C GLU A 94 -56.72 2.46 -57.25
N LEU A 95 -56.99 1.16 -57.44
CA LEU A 95 -56.28 0.36 -58.44
C LEU A 95 -56.43 0.85 -59.86
N LYS A 96 -57.55 1.50 -60.19
CA LYS A 96 -57.76 2.12 -61.53
C LYS A 96 -56.78 3.27 -61.78
N LEU A 97 -56.39 3.97 -60.71
CA LEU A 97 -55.37 5.02 -60.75
C LEU A 97 -53.94 4.46 -60.55
N ARG A 98 -53.79 3.13 -60.64
CA ARG A 98 -52.52 2.42 -60.46
C ARG A 98 -51.90 2.58 -59.07
N ASN A 99 -52.72 2.87 -58.07
CA ASN A 99 -52.35 2.96 -56.65
C ASN A 99 -52.80 1.70 -55.95
N CYS A 100 -51.83 0.95 -55.40
CA CYS A 100 -52.02 -0.33 -54.71
C CYS A 100 -51.77 -0.22 -53.20
N THR A 101 -51.69 0.99 -52.63
CA THR A 101 -51.41 1.24 -51.21
C THR A 101 -52.31 0.41 -50.29
N LEU A 102 -51.68 -0.35 -49.42
CA LEU A 102 -52.30 -1.27 -48.47
C LEU A 102 -52.11 -0.80 -47.03
N GLN A 103 -53.16 -0.82 -46.25
CA GLN A 103 -53.10 -0.65 -44.78
C GLN A 103 -53.35 -2.01 -44.12
N ILE A 104 -52.52 -2.32 -43.11
CA ILE A 104 -52.69 -3.48 -42.23
C ILE A 104 -52.82 -2.96 -40.80
N SER A 105 -53.95 -3.19 -40.15
CA SER A 105 -54.24 -2.77 -38.77
C SER A 105 -54.00 -3.87 -37.77
N ASN A 106 -53.71 -3.51 -36.53
CA ASN A 106 -53.42 -4.45 -35.43
C ASN A 106 -52.36 -5.50 -35.84
N ILE A 107 -51.20 -5.00 -36.32
CA ILE A 107 -50.12 -5.85 -36.86
C ILE A 107 -49.30 -6.43 -35.72
N GLY A 108 -49.13 -7.78 -35.73
CA GLY A 108 -48.33 -8.51 -34.74
C GLY A 108 -46.93 -8.83 -35.24
N MET A 109 -46.07 -9.34 -34.37
CA MET A 109 -44.70 -9.73 -34.71
C MET A 109 -44.63 -10.78 -35.82
N GLU A 110 -45.65 -11.65 -35.86
CA GLU A 110 -45.84 -12.73 -36.86
C GLU A 110 -46.04 -12.19 -38.28
N HIS A 111 -46.36 -10.92 -38.41
CA HIS A 111 -46.56 -10.24 -39.70
C HIS A 111 -45.30 -9.52 -40.17
N SER A 112 -44.15 -9.61 -39.46
CA SER A 112 -42.86 -9.13 -39.96
C SER A 112 -42.41 -9.98 -41.13
N GLY A 113 -42.07 -9.31 -42.26
CA GLY A 113 -41.60 -10.02 -43.46
C GLY A 113 -41.92 -9.30 -44.75
N LYS A 114 -41.80 -10.01 -45.84
CA LYS A 114 -41.88 -9.46 -47.21
C LYS A 114 -43.30 -9.49 -47.74
N TYR A 115 -43.72 -8.35 -48.34
CA TYR A 115 -45.03 -8.18 -48.94
C TYR A 115 -44.88 -7.93 -50.43
N TYR A 116 -45.62 -8.73 -51.26
CA TYR A 116 -45.54 -8.71 -52.70
C TYR A 116 -46.90 -8.32 -53.28
N PHE A 117 -46.88 -7.48 -54.34
CA PHE A 117 -48.10 -7.10 -55.06
C PHE A 117 -48.22 -7.90 -56.34
N ARG A 118 -49.47 -8.26 -56.72
CA ARG A 118 -49.87 -8.89 -57.95
C ARG A 118 -51.03 -8.13 -58.58
N ALA A 119 -50.85 -7.69 -59.80
CA ALA A 119 -51.95 -7.11 -60.61
C ALA A 119 -52.67 -8.19 -61.42
N ASP A 120 -54.01 -8.14 -61.41
CA ASP A 120 -54.88 -8.99 -62.23
C ASP A 120 -55.77 -8.05 -63.05
N LEU A 121 -55.45 -7.97 -64.37
CA LEU A 121 -56.11 -7.07 -65.34
C LEU A 121 -57.14 -7.78 -66.19
N GLY A 122 -57.48 -9.03 -65.83
CA GLY A 122 -58.43 -9.88 -66.58
C GLY A 122 -57.78 -10.64 -67.73
N SER A 123 -58.51 -11.71 -68.23
CA SER A 123 -58.01 -12.64 -69.22
C SER A 123 -56.67 -13.27 -68.74
N SER A 124 -55.67 -13.34 -69.56
CA SER A 124 -54.36 -13.87 -69.24
C SER A 124 -53.37 -12.78 -68.70
N ASN A 125 -53.84 -11.52 -68.51
CA ASN A 125 -52.98 -10.42 -68.11
C ASN A 125 -52.90 -10.31 -66.56
N VAL A 126 -52.14 -11.23 -65.96
CA VAL A 126 -51.89 -11.29 -64.54
C VAL A 126 -50.40 -11.30 -64.31
N TYR A 127 -49.89 -10.38 -63.43
CA TYR A 127 -48.46 -10.27 -63.20
C TYR A 127 -48.13 -10.09 -61.73
N THR A 128 -47.23 -10.89 -61.20
CA THR A 128 -46.65 -10.74 -59.85
C THR A 128 -45.38 -9.94 -59.97
N TYR A 129 -45.30 -8.83 -59.28
CA TYR A 129 -44.10 -8.00 -59.26
C TYR A 129 -43.08 -8.65 -58.36
N PRO A 130 -41.79 -8.74 -58.80
CA PRO A 130 -40.70 -9.33 -58.00
C PRO A 130 -40.24 -8.42 -56.86
N ASP A 131 -40.46 -7.12 -56.99
CA ASP A 131 -40.12 -6.14 -55.95
C ASP A 131 -41.10 -6.28 -54.77
N PHE A 132 -40.60 -6.08 -53.56
CA PHE A 132 -41.34 -6.23 -52.31
C PHE A 132 -41.07 -5.09 -51.34
N SER A 133 -41.93 -4.95 -50.34
CA SER A 133 -41.72 -4.15 -49.16
C SER A 133 -41.51 -5.09 -47.97
N GLU A 134 -40.42 -4.90 -47.24
CA GLU A 134 -40.12 -5.64 -46.00
C GLU A 134 -40.65 -4.86 -44.80
N VAL A 135 -41.63 -5.40 -44.10
CA VAL A 135 -42.22 -4.78 -42.91
C VAL A 135 -41.58 -5.39 -41.69
N LYS A 136 -40.98 -4.53 -40.80
CA LYS A 136 -40.43 -4.88 -39.50
C LYS A 136 -41.36 -4.38 -38.42
N VAL A 137 -41.88 -5.27 -37.62
CA VAL A 137 -42.73 -4.95 -36.47
C VAL A 137 -41.84 -4.83 -35.22
N LEU A 138 -41.92 -3.73 -34.52
CA LEU A 138 -41.17 -3.43 -33.31
C LEU A 138 -42.06 -3.59 -32.08
N ASP A 139 -41.52 -4.11 -31.01
CA ASP A 139 -42.19 -4.25 -29.72
C ASP A 139 -41.80 -3.19 -28.68
N GLN A 140 -40.81 -2.39 -28.99
CA GLN A 140 -40.31 -1.30 -28.15
C GLN A 140 -39.73 -0.14 -29.02
N PRO A 141 -39.74 1.09 -28.53
CA PRO A 141 -39.12 2.24 -29.23
C PRO A 141 -37.63 2.02 -29.44
N ILE A 142 -37.06 2.71 -30.40
CA ILE A 142 -35.64 2.69 -30.66
C ILE A 142 -35.00 3.87 -29.92
N ILE A 143 -33.96 3.60 -29.11
CA ILE A 143 -33.15 4.63 -28.49
C ILE A 143 -31.79 4.62 -29.15
N ASN A 144 -31.39 5.76 -29.68
CA ASN A 144 -30.08 5.99 -30.26
C ASN A 144 -29.24 6.81 -29.29
N VAL A 145 -28.08 6.27 -28.92
CA VAL A 145 -27.07 6.91 -28.09
C VAL A 145 -25.79 6.96 -28.92
N PRO A 146 -25.03 8.03 -28.92
CA PRO A 146 -23.70 8.05 -29.54
C PRO A 146 -22.84 6.86 -29.04
N GLU A 147 -21.96 6.37 -29.91
CA GLU A 147 -21.07 5.24 -29.59
C GLU A 147 -20.17 5.53 -28.38
N GLU A 148 -19.85 6.80 -28.18
CA GLU A 148 -18.99 7.26 -27.09
C GLU A 148 -19.68 8.37 -26.30
N VAL A 149 -19.87 8.16 -25.01
CA VAL A 149 -20.44 9.12 -24.07
C VAL A 149 -19.36 9.53 -23.09
N VAL A 150 -18.92 10.79 -23.20
CA VAL A 150 -17.80 11.31 -22.37
C VAL A 150 -18.35 12.25 -21.30
N SER A 151 -17.83 12.13 -20.09
CA SER A 151 -18.14 13.05 -18.98
C SER A 151 -17.86 14.50 -19.36
N ASP A 152 -18.73 15.40 -18.91
CA ASP A 152 -18.64 16.85 -19.09
C ASP A 152 -18.72 17.32 -20.56
N SER A 153 -19.18 16.44 -21.47
CA SER A 153 -19.44 16.73 -22.86
C SER A 153 -20.93 16.68 -23.17
N PRO A 154 -21.52 17.66 -23.91
CA PRO A 154 -22.94 17.64 -24.23
C PRO A 154 -23.35 16.39 -25.00
N LEU A 155 -24.44 15.73 -24.59
CA LEU A 155 -24.98 14.51 -25.16
C LEU A 155 -26.41 14.69 -25.62
N ASP A 156 -26.70 14.22 -26.83
CA ASP A 156 -28.05 14.09 -27.35
C ASP A 156 -28.40 12.59 -27.43
N VAL A 157 -29.43 12.20 -26.69
CA VAL A 157 -30.01 10.86 -26.74
C VAL A 157 -31.37 10.95 -27.43
N THR A 158 -31.54 10.19 -28.50
CA THR A 158 -32.75 10.25 -29.31
C THR A 158 -33.57 8.99 -29.14
N CYS A 159 -34.82 9.13 -28.74
CA CYS A 159 -35.81 8.05 -28.77
C CYS A 159 -36.74 8.30 -29.94
N TYR A 160 -37.02 7.28 -30.77
CA TYR A 160 -37.91 7.44 -31.91
C TYR A 160 -38.75 6.20 -32.14
N VAL A 161 -39.93 6.41 -32.76
CA VAL A 161 -40.82 5.38 -33.23
C VAL A 161 -41.28 5.67 -34.66
N PRO A 162 -41.49 4.61 -35.47
CA PRO A 162 -42.08 4.75 -36.78
C PRO A 162 -43.52 5.30 -36.66
N ASP A 163 -43.81 6.34 -37.43
CA ASP A 163 -45.17 6.91 -37.54
C ASP A 163 -45.74 6.62 -38.93
N ASN A 164 -46.22 5.38 -39.15
CA ASN A 164 -46.76 4.89 -40.40
C ASN A 164 -48.28 4.61 -40.30
N CYS A 165 -48.93 5.21 -39.30
CA CYS A 165 -50.34 5.01 -39.03
C CYS A 165 -51.06 6.34 -39.02
N PRO A 166 -51.85 6.69 -40.08
CA PRO A 166 -52.37 8.05 -40.27
C PRO A 166 -53.29 8.58 -39.16
N ASP A 167 -53.92 7.64 -38.40
CA ASP A 167 -54.91 7.98 -37.37
C ASP A 167 -54.34 7.81 -35.92
N MET A 168 -53.06 7.58 -35.79
CA MET A 168 -52.40 7.26 -34.49
C MET A 168 -51.14 8.06 -34.30
N THR A 169 -51.21 9.24 -33.69
CA THR A 169 -50.04 10.05 -33.35
C THR A 169 -49.49 9.62 -32.00
N PRO A 170 -48.20 9.25 -31.90
CA PRO A 170 -47.57 8.85 -30.63
C PRO A 170 -47.27 10.09 -29.77
N GLU A 171 -47.43 9.95 -28.44
CA GLU A 171 -46.89 10.84 -27.43
C GLU A 171 -45.67 10.21 -26.79
N MET A 172 -44.55 10.94 -26.71
CA MET A 172 -43.31 10.42 -26.19
C MET A 172 -42.89 11.17 -24.94
N LYS A 173 -42.34 10.42 -23.95
CA LYS A 173 -41.85 10.95 -22.68
C LYS A 173 -40.59 10.25 -22.25
N TRP A 174 -39.61 11.03 -21.84
CA TRP A 174 -38.45 10.53 -21.12
C TRP A 174 -38.79 10.40 -19.64
N PHE A 175 -38.26 9.34 -18.97
CA PHE A 175 -38.41 9.11 -17.53
C PHE A 175 -37.11 8.57 -16.96
N ASN A 176 -36.97 8.55 -15.63
CA ASN A 176 -35.73 8.32 -14.89
C ASN A 176 -34.65 9.39 -15.21
N ILE A 177 -35.08 10.59 -15.50
CA ILE A 177 -34.22 11.75 -15.81
C ILE A 177 -33.86 12.56 -14.57
N GLU A 178 -34.34 12.18 -13.39
CA GLU A 178 -34.03 12.83 -12.11
C GLU A 178 -32.53 12.78 -11.85
N GLY A 179 -31.95 13.91 -11.44
CA GLY A 179 -30.53 14.05 -11.19
C GLY A 179 -29.68 14.32 -12.43
N LEU A 180 -30.30 14.49 -13.63
CA LEU A 180 -29.62 15.10 -14.77
C LEU A 180 -29.57 16.62 -14.57
N GLU A 181 -28.46 17.24 -14.91
CA GLU A 181 -28.30 18.68 -14.84
C GLU A 181 -28.92 19.35 -16.08
N ASN A 182 -29.93 20.19 -15.86
CA ASN A 182 -30.61 20.99 -16.90
C ASN A 182 -30.98 20.19 -18.18
N PRO A 183 -31.77 19.10 -18.06
CA PRO A 183 -32.14 18.31 -19.23
C PRO A 183 -33.09 19.10 -20.13
N GLU A 184 -32.73 19.22 -21.39
CA GLU A 184 -33.59 19.80 -22.42
C GLU A 184 -34.28 18.69 -23.20
N ILE A 185 -35.60 18.74 -23.33
CA ILE A 185 -36.38 17.76 -24.09
C ILE A 185 -37.06 18.49 -25.26
N SER A 186 -36.78 17.99 -26.45
CA SER A 186 -37.50 18.43 -27.67
C SER A 186 -38.15 17.20 -28.34
N SER A 187 -39.31 17.40 -28.93
CA SER A 187 -39.99 16.35 -29.69
C SER A 187 -40.40 16.92 -31.04
N ASP A 188 -40.06 16.24 -32.12
CA ASP A 188 -40.31 16.66 -33.47
C ASP A 188 -40.48 15.48 -34.43
N TYR A 189 -41.14 15.75 -35.58
CA TYR A 189 -41.19 14.80 -36.69
C TYR A 189 -39.92 14.93 -37.53
N VAL A 190 -39.28 13.82 -37.74
CA VAL A 190 -38.09 13.71 -38.60
C VAL A 190 -38.43 12.83 -39.79
N GLU A 191 -38.22 13.33 -41.00
CA GLU A 191 -38.30 12.52 -42.21
C GLU A 191 -36.99 11.78 -42.43
N ASP A 192 -36.99 10.45 -42.18
CA ASP A 192 -35.89 9.60 -42.53
C ASP A 192 -36.22 8.79 -43.79
N SER A 193 -35.51 9.07 -44.88
CA SER A 193 -35.44 8.32 -46.17
C SER A 193 -36.75 7.74 -46.72
N ASN A 194 -37.91 8.38 -46.55
CA ASN A 194 -39.27 8.05 -46.99
C ASN A 194 -40.26 7.54 -45.91
N THR A 195 -39.90 7.54 -44.64
CA THR A 195 -40.80 7.23 -43.52
C THR A 195 -40.77 8.36 -42.50
N ALA A 196 -41.95 8.83 -42.10
CA ALA A 196 -42.05 9.77 -40.98
C ALA A 196 -41.78 9.04 -39.67
N VAL A 197 -40.92 9.59 -38.85
CA VAL A 197 -40.69 9.11 -37.50
C VAL A 197 -40.94 10.22 -36.49
N MET A 198 -41.58 9.89 -35.39
CA MET A 198 -41.68 10.76 -34.24
C MET A 198 -40.45 10.56 -33.37
N ALA A 199 -39.71 11.63 -33.10
CA ALA A 199 -38.49 11.59 -32.28
C ALA A 199 -38.62 12.48 -31.05
N ALA A 200 -38.11 12.03 -29.92
CA ALA A 200 -37.91 12.84 -28.71
C ALA A 200 -36.41 12.83 -28.36
N VAL A 201 -35.80 14.00 -28.40
CA VAL A 201 -34.39 14.19 -28.09
C VAL A 201 -34.27 14.70 -26.67
N LEU A 202 -33.44 14.01 -25.89
CA LEU A 202 -33.00 14.40 -24.54
C LEU A 202 -31.57 14.91 -24.65
N ARG A 203 -31.36 16.19 -24.40
CA ARG A 203 -30.05 16.86 -24.37
C ARG A 203 -29.66 17.14 -22.93
N PHE A 204 -28.48 16.74 -22.52
CA PHE A 204 -27.89 17.04 -21.22
C PHE A 204 -26.38 16.85 -21.26
N THR A 205 -25.68 17.30 -20.20
CA THR A 205 -24.26 17.04 -20.05
C THR A 205 -24.07 15.92 -19.00
N PRO A 206 -23.65 14.72 -19.40
CA PRO A 206 -23.38 13.65 -18.45
C PRO A 206 -22.16 13.97 -17.62
N SER A 207 -22.15 13.56 -16.35
CA SER A 207 -20.98 13.51 -15.49
C SER A 207 -20.69 12.05 -15.12
N TYR A 208 -19.54 11.79 -14.49
CA TYR A 208 -19.16 10.46 -14.04
C TYR A 208 -20.23 9.76 -13.16
N PHE A 209 -21.02 10.53 -12.38
CA PHE A 209 -22.12 10.00 -11.57
C PHE A 209 -23.24 9.34 -12.40
N HIS A 210 -23.32 9.69 -13.68
CA HIS A 210 -24.32 9.14 -14.59
C HIS A 210 -23.87 7.82 -15.24
N ASN A 211 -22.65 7.33 -14.92
CA ASN A 211 -22.22 6.00 -15.37
C ASN A 211 -23.11 4.91 -14.76
N GLY A 212 -23.67 4.06 -15.61
CA GLY A 212 -24.64 3.04 -15.19
C GLY A 212 -26.05 3.56 -14.93
N LYS A 213 -26.32 4.88 -15.10
CA LYS A 213 -27.65 5.44 -14.94
C LYS A 213 -28.59 4.89 -16.01
N ILE A 214 -29.76 4.45 -15.57
CA ILE A 214 -30.80 3.93 -16.47
C ILE A 214 -31.71 5.08 -16.89
N LEU A 215 -31.77 5.34 -18.19
CA LEU A 215 -32.73 6.24 -18.81
C LEU A 215 -33.85 5.44 -19.47
N GLY A 216 -35.06 5.98 -19.46
CA GLY A 216 -36.22 5.35 -20.07
C GLY A 216 -36.94 6.26 -21.05
N CYS A 217 -37.38 5.66 -22.18
CA CYS A 217 -38.29 6.30 -23.13
C CYS A 217 -39.61 5.53 -23.12
N LYS A 218 -40.69 6.27 -22.94
CA LYS A 218 -42.06 5.76 -22.98
C LYS A 218 -42.82 6.42 -24.13
N VAL A 219 -43.48 5.58 -24.91
CA VAL A 219 -44.35 5.96 -26.02
C VAL A 219 -45.77 5.55 -25.70
N HIS A 220 -46.70 6.44 -25.79
CA HIS A 220 -48.13 6.23 -25.59
C HIS A 220 -48.92 6.71 -26.79
N TYR A 221 -49.92 5.96 -27.24
CA TYR A 221 -50.85 6.35 -28.28
C TYR A 221 -52.16 6.82 -27.63
N PRO A 222 -52.46 8.15 -27.67
CA PRO A 222 -53.71 8.66 -27.10
C PRO A 222 -54.95 7.94 -27.63
N ASN A 223 -55.98 7.84 -26.80
CA ASN A 223 -57.21 7.12 -27.10
C ASN A 223 -57.10 5.63 -27.37
N THR A 224 -55.94 5.03 -27.07
CA THR A 224 -55.69 3.61 -27.15
C THR A 224 -55.10 3.10 -25.83
N SER A 225 -55.08 1.77 -25.66
CA SER A 225 -54.34 1.14 -24.53
C SER A 225 -52.88 0.84 -24.88
N LEU A 226 -52.37 1.30 -26.02
CA LEU A 226 -51.03 0.98 -26.48
C LEU A 226 -50.00 1.87 -25.79
N SER A 227 -49.06 1.23 -25.14
CA SER A 227 -47.90 1.86 -24.49
C SER A 227 -46.69 0.98 -24.60
N TYR A 228 -45.56 1.56 -24.95
CA TYR A 228 -44.27 0.87 -25.12
C TYR A 228 -43.20 1.62 -24.34
N GLU A 229 -42.25 0.84 -23.76
CA GLU A 229 -41.16 1.41 -22.98
C GLU A 229 -39.84 0.74 -23.38
N ARG A 230 -38.78 1.50 -23.36
CA ARG A 230 -37.41 1.00 -23.49
C ARG A 230 -36.49 1.67 -22.47
N LEU A 231 -35.65 0.87 -21.84
CA LEU A 231 -34.62 1.29 -20.90
C LEU A 231 -33.25 1.10 -21.54
N ILE A 232 -32.35 2.03 -21.24
CA ILE A 232 -30.93 1.93 -21.59
C ILE A 232 -30.09 2.29 -20.35
N SER A 233 -28.91 1.71 -20.23
CA SER A 233 -27.90 2.11 -19.25
C SER A 233 -26.86 2.95 -19.94
N LEU A 234 -26.53 4.09 -19.37
CA LEU A 234 -25.46 4.95 -19.88
C LEU A 234 -24.11 4.35 -19.51
N ASP A 235 -23.19 4.33 -20.46
CA ASP A 235 -21.79 3.96 -20.26
C ASP A 235 -20.94 5.22 -20.44
N VAL A 236 -20.86 6.02 -19.36
CA VAL A 236 -20.13 7.29 -19.37
C VAL A 236 -18.65 7.07 -19.20
N LYS A 237 -17.86 7.54 -20.16
CA LYS A 237 -16.39 7.47 -20.12
C LYS A 237 -15.82 8.67 -19.38
N TYR A 238 -14.85 8.44 -18.48
CA TYR A 238 -14.19 9.49 -17.72
C TYR A 238 -12.77 9.12 -17.28
N ALA A 239 -11.95 10.16 -17.13
CA ALA A 239 -10.58 10.01 -16.62
C ALA A 239 -10.56 9.50 -15.18
N PRO A 240 -9.46 8.94 -14.71
CA PRO A 240 -9.25 8.65 -13.31
C PRO A 240 -9.50 9.88 -12.43
N ARG A 241 -10.38 9.76 -11.43
CA ARG A 241 -10.83 10.89 -10.59
C ARG A 241 -10.14 10.92 -9.25
N GLU A 242 -10.24 9.84 -8.53
CA GLU A 242 -9.73 9.67 -7.19
C GLU A 242 -8.76 8.50 -7.23
N VAL A 243 -7.55 8.74 -6.77
CA VAL A 243 -6.53 7.72 -6.61
C VAL A 243 -6.29 7.61 -5.11
N GLU A 244 -6.73 6.51 -4.53
CA GLU A 244 -6.52 6.22 -3.12
C GLU A 244 -5.34 5.25 -2.98
N VAL A 245 -4.34 5.67 -2.22
CA VAL A 245 -3.17 4.85 -1.85
C VAL A 245 -3.04 4.74 -0.35
N ASN A 246 -2.17 3.84 0.12
CA ASN A 246 -1.78 3.79 1.52
C ASN A 246 -1.31 5.18 2.00
N GLN A 247 -1.56 5.49 3.26
CA GLN A 247 -0.87 6.60 3.92
C GLN A 247 0.62 6.23 4.11
N SER A 248 1.47 7.23 4.38
CA SER A 248 2.88 6.98 4.70
C SER A 248 3.00 5.87 5.74
N LEU A 249 3.82 4.88 5.45
CA LEU A 249 3.90 3.61 6.18
C LEU A 249 5.30 3.42 6.74
N GLU A 250 5.40 3.03 8.01
CA GLU A 250 6.63 2.61 8.64
C GLU A 250 6.58 1.10 8.86
N VAL A 251 7.59 0.38 8.37
CA VAL A 251 7.63 -1.08 8.41
C VAL A 251 9.00 -1.58 8.87
N MET A 252 9.01 -2.76 9.47
CA MET A 252 10.27 -3.41 9.85
C MET A 252 10.91 -4.13 8.66
N GLU A 253 12.22 -4.03 8.53
CA GLU A 253 13.02 -4.83 7.60
C GLU A 253 12.65 -6.31 7.69
N GLY A 254 12.62 -7.01 6.54
CA GLY A 254 12.26 -8.42 6.43
C GLY A 254 10.76 -8.70 6.50
N SER A 255 9.90 -7.70 6.76
CA SER A 255 8.46 -7.89 6.73
C SER A 255 7.91 -7.89 5.30
N THR A 256 6.68 -8.38 5.13
CA THR A 256 5.96 -8.29 3.86
C THR A 256 4.99 -7.12 3.90
N VAL A 257 5.03 -6.29 2.88
CA VAL A 257 4.24 -5.05 2.76
C VAL A 257 3.29 -5.16 1.57
N TYR A 258 2.06 -4.73 1.77
CA TYR A 258 1.03 -4.65 0.74
C TYR A 258 0.71 -3.18 0.47
N LEU A 259 1.06 -2.72 -0.73
CA LEU A 259 0.78 -1.37 -1.18
C LEU A 259 -0.44 -1.41 -2.10
N SER A 260 -1.52 -0.76 -1.71
CA SER A 260 -2.78 -0.75 -2.45
C SER A 260 -2.99 0.58 -3.15
N CYS A 261 -3.52 0.50 -4.36
CA CYS A 261 -3.97 1.64 -5.15
C CYS A 261 -5.37 1.35 -5.69
N THR A 262 -6.33 2.19 -5.33
CA THR A 262 -7.72 2.09 -5.78
C THR A 262 -8.08 3.33 -6.57
N VAL A 263 -8.73 3.13 -7.72
CA VAL A 263 -8.99 4.18 -8.70
C VAL A 263 -10.40 4.09 -9.24
N ASP A 264 -11.11 5.21 -9.26
CA ASP A 264 -12.41 5.35 -9.92
C ASP A 264 -12.23 5.95 -11.31
N SER A 265 -12.52 5.16 -12.35
CA SER A 265 -12.49 5.58 -13.77
C SER A 265 -13.30 4.64 -14.67
N ASN A 266 -13.64 5.11 -15.85
CA ASN A 266 -14.24 4.30 -16.92
C ASN A 266 -13.74 4.76 -18.29
N PRO A 267 -13.02 3.91 -19.03
CA PRO A 267 -12.62 2.51 -18.77
C PRO A 267 -11.71 2.34 -17.56
N PRO A 268 -11.57 1.09 -17.07
CA PRO A 268 -10.56 0.79 -16.06
C PRO A 268 -9.19 1.26 -16.50
N PRO A 269 -8.41 1.92 -15.61
CA PRO A 269 -7.14 2.53 -15.99
C PRO A 269 -6.03 1.49 -16.04
N ARG A 270 -4.94 1.85 -16.69
CA ARG A 270 -3.64 1.26 -16.50
C ARG A 270 -3.05 1.86 -15.23
N ILE A 271 -2.74 1.03 -14.25
CA ILE A 271 -2.11 1.43 -12.98
C ILE A 271 -0.64 1.10 -13.05
N THR A 272 0.21 2.11 -12.83
CA THR A 272 1.67 2.02 -12.85
C THR A 272 2.21 2.41 -11.47
N TRP A 273 2.98 1.51 -10.87
CA TRP A 273 3.71 1.76 -9.64
C TRP A 273 5.15 2.17 -9.93
N LEU A 274 5.55 3.31 -9.38
CA LEU A 274 6.92 3.79 -9.42
C LEU A 274 7.50 3.84 -8.01
N GLN A 275 8.80 3.50 -7.88
CA GLN A 275 9.64 3.83 -6.72
C GLN A 275 10.64 4.88 -7.20
N GLU A 276 10.59 6.11 -6.71
CA GLU A 276 11.47 7.21 -7.11
C GLU A 276 11.59 7.31 -8.64
N ASP A 277 10.66 7.40 -9.45
CA ASP A 277 10.68 7.43 -10.93
C ASP A 277 11.09 6.09 -11.63
N THR A 278 11.34 5.03 -10.87
CA THR A 278 11.65 3.71 -11.45
C THR A 278 10.40 2.85 -11.47
N LEU A 279 10.08 2.28 -12.64
CA LEU A 279 8.94 1.36 -12.79
C LEU A 279 9.16 0.09 -11.95
N VAL A 280 8.20 -0.20 -11.07
CA VAL A 280 8.19 -1.40 -10.23
C VAL A 280 7.16 -2.41 -10.70
N TRP A 281 5.93 -1.95 -11.01
CA TRP A 281 4.81 -2.80 -11.39
C TRP A 281 3.82 -2.07 -12.29
N GLU A 282 3.12 -2.82 -13.15
CA GLU A 282 2.07 -2.29 -14.03
C GLU A 282 0.96 -3.33 -14.22
N GLU A 283 -0.29 -2.89 -14.12
CA GLU A 283 -1.47 -3.72 -14.39
C GLU A 283 -2.67 -2.86 -14.81
N THR A 284 -3.70 -3.51 -15.37
CA THR A 284 -4.95 -2.83 -15.77
C THR A 284 -6.07 -3.24 -14.85
N GLY A 285 -6.76 -2.27 -14.26
CA GLY A 285 -7.87 -2.51 -13.34
C GLY A 285 -8.16 -1.29 -12.48
N GLN A 286 -9.23 -1.35 -11.69
CA GLN A 286 -9.57 -0.29 -10.72
C GLN A 286 -8.84 -0.44 -9.38
N ASN A 287 -8.26 -1.60 -9.12
CA ASN A 287 -7.51 -1.90 -7.91
C ASN A 287 -6.22 -2.58 -8.27
N SER A 288 -5.13 -2.11 -7.68
CA SER A 288 -3.79 -2.69 -7.81
C SER A 288 -3.20 -2.92 -6.42
N THR A 289 -2.52 -4.04 -6.23
CA THR A 289 -1.80 -4.33 -4.99
C THR A 289 -0.38 -4.78 -5.31
N LEU A 290 0.59 -3.92 -5.02
CA LEU A 290 2.01 -4.25 -5.08
C LEU A 290 2.42 -4.94 -3.78
N VAL A 291 2.99 -6.14 -3.89
CA VAL A 291 3.47 -6.93 -2.74
C VAL A 291 4.99 -6.89 -2.69
N LEU A 292 5.54 -6.33 -1.63
CA LEU A 292 6.98 -6.31 -1.34
C LEU A 292 7.27 -7.34 -0.26
N MET A 293 7.96 -8.42 -0.62
CA MET A 293 8.33 -9.50 0.31
C MET A 293 9.72 -9.24 0.86
N GLU A 294 9.92 -9.55 2.17
CA GLU A 294 11.22 -9.41 2.85
C GLU A 294 11.88 -8.04 2.59
N ILE A 295 11.12 -6.99 2.87
CA ILE A 295 11.51 -5.62 2.54
C ILE A 295 12.90 -5.26 3.07
N GLN A 296 13.70 -4.60 2.23
CA GLN A 296 15.06 -4.17 2.54
C GLN A 296 15.13 -2.64 2.68
N PRO A 297 16.13 -2.09 3.38
CA PRO A 297 16.33 -0.64 3.51
C PRO A 297 16.46 0.09 2.16
N SER A 298 16.98 -0.57 1.13
CA SER A 298 17.08 -0.02 -0.23
C SER A 298 15.74 0.20 -0.92
N GLN A 299 14.67 -0.34 -0.37
CA GLN A 299 13.29 -0.17 -0.85
C GLN A 299 12.54 0.93 -0.09
N GLU A 300 13.21 1.60 0.85
CA GLU A 300 12.71 2.85 1.43
C GLU A 300 12.61 3.93 0.36
N GLY A 301 11.58 4.78 0.42
CA GLY A 301 11.45 5.89 -0.51
C GLY A 301 10.02 6.26 -0.86
N LEU A 302 9.90 7.11 -1.87
CA LEU A 302 8.63 7.59 -2.39
C LEU A 302 8.05 6.57 -3.39
N TYR A 303 6.86 6.06 -3.08
CA TYR A 303 6.08 5.24 -4.00
C TYR A 303 4.96 6.06 -4.60
N THR A 304 4.84 6.00 -5.92
CA THR A 304 3.82 6.72 -6.67
C THR A 304 2.96 5.74 -7.45
N CYS A 305 1.65 5.81 -7.24
CA CYS A 305 0.67 5.15 -8.09
C CYS A 305 0.20 6.15 -9.15
N ILE A 306 0.35 5.79 -10.41
CA ILE A 306 -0.16 6.53 -11.57
C ILE A 306 -1.26 5.71 -12.21
N ALA A 307 -2.41 6.30 -12.42
CA ALA A 307 -3.53 5.70 -13.13
C ALA A 307 -3.82 6.50 -14.39
N ASP A 308 -3.85 5.85 -15.54
CA ASP A 308 -4.16 6.50 -16.81
C ASP A 308 -5.11 5.66 -17.68
N ASN A 309 -6.03 6.33 -18.36
CA ASN A 309 -6.85 5.80 -19.43
C ASN A 309 -6.89 6.79 -20.60
N ASP A 310 -7.62 6.48 -21.66
CA ASP A 310 -7.71 7.31 -22.88
C ASP A 310 -8.26 8.72 -22.63
N TYR A 311 -8.86 8.98 -21.47
CA TYR A 311 -9.51 10.25 -21.10
C TYR A 311 -8.67 11.11 -20.17
N GLY A 312 -7.59 10.58 -19.60
CA GLY A 312 -6.67 11.34 -18.76
C GLY A 312 -5.87 10.48 -17.76
N SER A 313 -5.12 11.19 -16.91
CA SER A 313 -4.21 10.56 -15.93
C SER A 313 -4.30 11.26 -14.58
N ARG A 314 -4.11 10.49 -13.51
CA ARG A 314 -3.99 10.95 -12.12
C ARG A 314 -2.93 10.16 -11.39
N ASN A 315 -2.30 10.78 -10.40
CA ASN A 315 -1.33 10.11 -9.55
C ASN A 315 -1.52 10.48 -8.07
N GLN A 316 -1.01 9.63 -7.22
CA GLN A 316 -0.89 9.84 -5.79
C GLN A 316 0.36 9.14 -5.27
N SER A 317 1.04 9.80 -4.34
CA SER A 317 2.29 9.29 -3.77
C SER A 317 2.21 9.22 -2.24
N PHE A 318 3.02 8.30 -1.66
CA PHE A 318 3.24 8.18 -0.23
C PHE A 318 4.67 7.72 0.03
N TYR A 319 5.14 7.94 1.24
CA TYR A 319 6.50 7.55 1.64
C TYR A 319 6.46 6.24 2.44
N LEU A 320 7.32 5.29 2.07
CA LEU A 320 7.55 4.04 2.76
C LEU A 320 8.88 4.13 3.51
N ALA A 321 8.83 4.09 4.84
CA ALA A 321 10.01 4.08 5.71
C ALA A 321 10.30 2.65 6.19
N VAL A 322 11.55 2.21 6.03
CA VAL A 322 11.99 0.89 6.48
C VAL A 322 12.81 1.03 7.76
N LYS A 323 12.30 0.49 8.86
CA LYS A 323 12.93 0.50 10.18
C LYS A 323 13.78 -0.74 10.39
N PHE A 324 14.95 -0.57 10.98
CA PHE A 324 15.84 -1.70 11.28
C PHE A 324 16.78 -1.40 12.45
N PRO A 325 17.22 -2.45 13.18
CA PRO A 325 18.19 -2.31 14.26
C PRO A 325 19.55 -1.86 13.72
N PRO A 326 20.42 -1.30 14.58
CA PRO A 326 21.80 -0.97 14.19
C PRO A 326 22.49 -2.19 13.60
N ARG A 327 23.26 -1.99 12.52
CA ARG A 327 24.21 -2.97 11.99
C ARG A 327 25.39 -3.09 12.94
N GLU A 328 26.17 -4.14 12.81
CA GLU A 328 27.41 -4.29 13.57
C GLU A 328 28.34 -3.07 13.30
N PRO A 329 28.72 -2.32 14.36
CA PRO A 329 29.53 -1.12 14.17
C PRO A 329 30.91 -1.42 13.57
N SER A 330 31.32 -0.60 12.62
CA SER A 330 32.68 -0.60 12.11
C SER A 330 33.56 0.22 13.04
N VAL A 331 34.61 -0.39 13.57
CA VAL A 331 35.59 0.24 14.46
C VAL A 331 37.01 0.08 13.90
N ASN A 332 37.99 0.85 14.43
CA ASN A 332 39.39 0.67 14.09
C ASN A 332 39.86 -0.78 14.34
N SER A 333 40.86 -1.24 13.61
CA SER A 333 41.61 -2.43 13.99
C SER A 333 42.35 -2.21 15.31
N SER A 334 42.66 -3.30 16.03
CA SER A 334 43.49 -3.21 17.26
C SER A 334 44.79 -2.45 17.03
N LEU A 335 45.16 -1.60 17.98
CA LEU A 335 46.26 -0.64 17.86
C LEU A 335 47.31 -0.93 18.95
N THR A 336 48.59 -0.83 18.59
CA THR A 336 49.69 -0.75 19.53
C THR A 336 50.27 0.64 19.45
N VAL A 337 50.33 1.35 20.57
CA VAL A 337 50.73 2.76 20.64
C VAL A 337 51.72 2.98 21.79
N LEU A 338 52.59 3.99 21.63
CA LEU A 338 53.50 4.41 22.68
C LEU A 338 52.79 5.33 23.68
N GLU A 339 53.06 5.17 24.97
CA GLU A 339 52.60 6.08 26.02
C GLU A 339 52.88 7.55 25.67
N GLY A 340 51.90 8.43 25.94
CA GLY A 340 51.99 9.84 25.58
C GLY A 340 51.50 10.16 24.16
N SER A 341 51.21 9.15 23.35
CA SER A 341 50.60 9.33 22.02
C SER A 341 49.15 9.76 22.10
N SER A 342 48.64 10.35 21.02
CA SER A 342 47.19 10.59 20.85
C SER A 342 46.57 9.51 19.99
N VAL A 343 45.46 8.94 20.46
CA VAL A 343 44.69 7.89 19.77
C VAL A 343 43.34 8.43 19.37
N VAL A 344 42.91 8.11 18.14
CA VAL A 344 41.57 8.43 17.64
C VAL A 344 40.89 7.16 17.24
N LEU A 345 39.76 6.86 17.91
CA LEU A 345 38.89 5.72 17.58
C LEU A 345 37.68 6.21 16.84
N HIS A 346 37.33 5.52 15.76
CA HIS A 346 36.13 5.75 14.97
C HIS A 346 35.16 4.60 15.20
N CYS A 347 33.89 4.94 15.31
CA CYS A 347 32.78 3.99 15.32
C CYS A 347 31.71 4.48 14.40
N SER A 348 31.34 3.68 13.40
CA SER A 348 30.25 4.02 12.47
C SER A 348 29.34 2.83 12.29
N THR A 349 28.04 3.10 12.15
CA THR A 349 27.02 2.07 11.91
C THR A 349 25.80 2.70 11.22
N GLU A 350 25.00 1.86 10.59
CA GLU A 350 23.72 2.21 10.00
C GLU A 350 22.57 1.65 10.85
N GLY A 351 21.48 2.39 10.94
CA GLY A 351 20.26 1.98 11.64
C GLY A 351 19.14 2.99 11.40
N ASN A 352 17.90 2.54 11.37
CA ASN A 352 16.75 3.42 11.25
C ASN A 352 15.71 3.09 12.34
N PRO A 353 15.44 3.97 13.32
CA PRO A 353 16.04 5.33 13.49
C PRO A 353 17.54 5.33 13.71
N VAL A 354 18.18 6.48 13.42
CA VAL A 354 19.61 6.68 13.63
C VAL A 354 19.99 6.28 15.06
N PRO A 355 21.00 5.41 15.26
CA PRO A 355 21.32 4.86 16.57
C PRO A 355 22.02 5.87 17.49
N THR A 356 22.00 5.59 18.78
CA THR A 356 22.86 6.20 19.78
C THR A 356 24.15 5.41 19.88
N LEU A 357 25.31 6.06 19.74
CA LEU A 357 26.63 5.45 19.86
C LEU A 357 27.23 5.71 21.23
N THR A 358 27.69 4.66 21.91
CA THR A 358 28.22 4.73 23.26
C THR A 358 29.55 3.98 23.34
N TRP A 359 30.60 4.66 23.87
CA TRP A 359 31.89 4.05 24.11
C TRP A 359 32.06 3.59 25.54
N PHE A 360 32.58 2.38 25.70
CA PHE A 360 32.97 1.78 26.96
C PHE A 360 34.44 1.39 26.92
N LYS A 361 35.15 1.52 28.06
CA LYS A 361 36.46 0.95 28.30
C LYS A 361 36.35 -0.07 29.45
N ASP A 362 36.73 -1.30 29.21
CA ASP A 362 36.68 -2.39 30.21
C ASP A 362 35.33 -2.45 30.95
N GLY A 363 34.24 -2.17 30.22
CA GLY A 363 32.86 -2.15 30.76
C GLY A 363 32.42 -0.83 31.40
N ALA A 364 33.31 0.14 31.58
CA ALA A 364 32.98 1.48 32.11
C ALA A 364 32.59 2.44 30.98
N LEU A 365 31.57 3.26 31.19
CA LEU A 365 31.11 4.27 30.24
C LEU A 365 32.16 5.39 30.12
N ILE A 366 32.56 5.71 28.88
CA ILE A 366 33.47 6.83 28.59
C ILE A 366 32.73 7.99 27.92
N SER A 367 31.98 7.69 26.87
CA SER A 367 31.32 8.70 26.04
C SER A 367 30.00 8.18 25.50
N ASN A 368 29.01 9.07 25.37
CA ASN A 368 27.71 8.77 24.78
C ASN A 368 27.35 9.89 23.78
N ILE A 369 27.13 9.52 22.53
CA ILE A 369 26.70 10.43 21.45
C ILE A 369 25.32 10.00 20.99
N VAL A 370 24.33 10.89 21.12
CA VAL A 370 22.94 10.64 20.79
C VAL A 370 22.70 10.90 19.30
N ALA A 371 22.00 9.95 18.64
CA ALA A 371 21.50 10.06 17.27
C ALA A 371 22.58 10.43 16.23
N SER A 372 23.60 9.59 16.10
CA SER A 372 24.66 9.75 15.11
C SER A 372 25.06 8.40 14.50
N ASP A 373 25.31 8.39 13.22
CA ASP A 373 25.88 7.26 12.46
C ASP A 373 27.40 7.13 12.60
N LEU A 374 28.05 8.17 13.15
CA LEU A 374 29.49 8.24 13.38
C LEU A 374 29.81 8.82 14.77
N SER A 375 30.67 8.15 15.51
CA SER A 375 31.26 8.62 16.76
C SER A 375 32.77 8.58 16.68
N ILE A 376 33.40 9.65 17.10
CA ILE A 376 34.86 9.78 17.19
C ILE A 376 35.22 9.96 18.67
N LEU A 377 36.05 9.04 19.18
CA LEU A 377 36.63 9.14 20.53
C LEU A 377 38.12 9.52 20.43
N GLU A 378 38.44 10.71 20.88
CA GLU A 378 39.82 11.20 20.96
C GLU A 378 40.37 10.96 22.37
N ILE A 379 41.50 10.27 22.46
CA ILE A 379 42.24 9.99 23.68
C ILE A 379 43.60 10.68 23.57
N PRO A 380 43.73 11.92 24.04
CA PRO A 380 45.01 12.62 23.99
C PRO A 380 45.93 12.12 25.09
N ASN A 381 47.23 12.02 24.79
CA ASN A 381 48.26 11.68 25.76
C ASN A 381 47.96 10.39 26.56
N ILE A 382 47.73 9.28 25.82
CA ILE A 382 47.32 8.00 26.42
C ILE A 382 48.41 7.53 27.41
N SER A 383 48.01 7.16 28.62
CA SER A 383 48.88 6.51 29.61
C SER A 383 48.78 5.00 29.56
N TYR A 384 49.64 4.30 30.27
CA TYR A 384 49.58 2.83 30.42
C TYR A 384 48.20 2.34 30.94
N GLU A 385 47.50 3.16 31.75
CA GLU A 385 46.11 2.87 32.20
C GLU A 385 45.09 2.90 31.05
N GLY A 386 45.49 3.45 29.91
CA GLY A 386 44.66 3.46 28.68
C GLY A 386 44.70 2.12 27.89
N ASP A 387 45.58 1.19 28.28
CA ASP A 387 45.57 -0.17 27.75
C ASP A 387 44.23 -0.88 28.04
N GLY A 388 43.72 -1.67 27.08
CA GLY A 388 42.50 -2.45 27.28
C GLY A 388 41.55 -2.46 26.12
N GLU A 389 40.34 -3.03 26.38
CA GLU A 389 39.27 -3.13 25.40
C GLU A 389 38.38 -1.90 25.37
N TYR A 390 38.28 -1.28 24.19
CA TYR A 390 37.32 -0.22 23.90
C TYR A 390 36.19 -0.78 23.06
N ARG A 391 34.96 -0.72 23.58
CA ARG A 391 33.77 -1.23 22.92
C ARG A 391 32.82 -0.12 22.53
N CYS A 392 32.45 -0.07 21.25
CA CYS A 392 31.38 0.78 20.75
C CYS A 392 30.08 0.00 20.74
N LEU A 393 29.06 0.52 21.40
CA LEU A 393 27.70 0.03 21.44
C LEU A 393 26.80 0.99 20.67
N ALA A 394 26.10 0.45 19.67
CA ALA A 394 25.05 1.12 18.94
C ALA A 394 23.68 0.65 19.39
N GLU A 395 22.75 1.56 19.65
CA GLU A 395 21.42 1.24 20.14
C GLU A 395 20.36 2.15 19.51
N ASN A 396 19.26 1.53 19.02
CA ASN A 396 18.03 2.23 18.70
C ASN A 396 16.83 1.46 19.31
N GLU A 397 15.61 1.92 19.08
CA GLU A 397 14.40 1.26 19.62
C GLU A 397 14.17 -0.17 19.11
N HIS A 398 14.82 -0.56 18.01
CA HIS A 398 14.66 -1.88 17.38
C HIS A 398 15.75 -2.88 17.75
N GLY A 399 16.86 -2.44 18.35
CA GLY A 399 17.90 -3.36 18.78
C GLY A 399 19.24 -2.72 19.14
N ARG A 400 20.22 -3.60 19.35
CA ARG A 400 21.59 -3.24 19.76
C ARG A 400 22.60 -4.05 18.97
N ALA A 401 23.72 -3.41 18.65
CA ALA A 401 24.90 -4.07 18.08
C ALA A 401 26.17 -3.47 18.70
N SER A 402 27.25 -4.22 18.78
CA SER A 402 28.50 -3.70 19.33
C SER A 402 29.71 -4.35 18.70
N SER A 403 30.79 -3.56 18.56
CA SER A 403 32.11 -4.02 18.17
C SER A 403 33.17 -3.48 19.12
N SER A 404 34.28 -4.18 19.24
CA SER A 404 35.37 -3.80 20.13
C SER A 404 36.71 -3.71 19.42
N VAL A 405 37.59 -2.86 19.97
CA VAL A 405 38.97 -2.67 19.54
C VAL A 405 39.87 -2.72 20.76
N ASN A 406 40.99 -3.43 20.67
CA ASN A 406 41.97 -3.50 21.73
C ASN A 406 43.09 -2.45 21.46
N ILE A 407 43.38 -1.65 22.48
CA ILE A 407 44.54 -0.77 22.49
C ILE A 407 45.57 -1.40 23.41
N THR A 408 46.77 -1.61 22.88
CA THR A 408 47.94 -2.02 23.65
C THR A 408 48.88 -0.82 23.78
N VAL A 409 49.12 -0.42 25.01
CA VAL A 409 50.02 0.72 25.29
C VAL A 409 51.39 0.21 25.65
N GLU A 410 52.40 0.58 24.87
CA GLU A 410 53.80 0.30 25.17
C GLU A 410 54.41 1.48 25.95
N TYR A 411 55.20 1.17 27.00
CA TYR A 411 55.77 2.15 27.88
C TYR A 411 57.08 1.73 28.48
N ALA A 412 57.92 2.74 28.88
CA ALA A 412 59.17 2.53 29.57
C ALA A 412 58.95 1.89 30.95
N PRO A 413 59.88 1.10 31.46
CA PRO A 413 59.77 0.45 32.76
C PRO A 413 59.60 1.47 33.91
N VAL A 414 58.69 1.13 34.83
CA VAL A 414 58.40 1.92 36.04
C VAL A 414 58.55 1.03 37.25
N PHE A 415 59.33 1.50 38.27
CA PHE A 415 59.43 0.81 39.53
C PHE A 415 58.12 0.84 40.34
N LEU A 416 57.83 -0.29 40.97
CA LEU A 416 56.74 -0.35 41.94
C LEU A 416 57.29 -0.13 43.37
N PRO A 417 56.53 0.54 44.26
CA PRO A 417 56.97 0.92 45.59
C PRO A 417 57.23 -0.24 46.55
N GLU A 418 56.82 -1.44 46.18
CA GLU A 418 57.03 -2.67 46.89
C GLU A 418 58.45 -3.20 46.77
N SER A 419 59.23 -2.68 45.81
CA SER A 419 60.64 -3.06 45.58
C SER A 419 61.50 -2.76 46.79
N LYS A 420 62.12 -3.75 47.40
CA LYS A 420 62.86 -3.66 48.67
C LYS A 420 63.83 -4.82 48.92
N CYS A 421 64.75 -4.60 49.87
CA CYS A 421 65.52 -5.67 50.47
C CYS A 421 65.01 -5.97 51.89
N THR A 422 64.92 -7.27 52.27
CA THR A 422 64.52 -7.72 53.59
C THR A 422 65.58 -8.63 54.18
N LEU A 423 65.83 -8.51 55.49
CA LEU A 423 66.74 -9.40 56.22
C LEU A 423 66.05 -10.72 56.49
N ILE A 424 66.64 -11.82 56.02
CA ILE A 424 66.19 -13.20 56.27
C ILE A 424 67.17 -13.97 57.17
N ARG A 425 66.80 -15.17 57.68
CA ARG A 425 67.63 -15.91 58.62
C ARG A 425 69.04 -16.25 58.11
N ASP A 426 69.18 -16.45 56.80
CA ASP A 426 70.42 -16.89 56.16
C ASP A 426 71.02 -15.87 55.18
N GLY A 427 70.70 -14.53 55.34
CA GLY A 427 71.21 -13.51 54.46
C GLY A 427 70.21 -12.35 54.19
N ILE A 428 70.28 -11.78 53.02
CA ILE A 428 69.37 -10.68 52.52
C ILE A 428 68.65 -11.22 51.31
N GLN A 429 67.33 -10.96 51.25
CA GLN A 429 66.51 -11.14 50.08
C GLN A 429 66.12 -9.77 49.52
N CYS A 430 66.45 -9.53 48.27
CA CYS A 430 66.05 -8.33 47.57
C CYS A 430 65.03 -8.67 46.48
N GLU A 431 63.97 -7.92 46.42
CA GLU A 431 62.87 -8.07 45.49
C GLU A 431 62.74 -6.73 44.71
N CYS A 432 62.74 -6.86 43.40
CA CYS A 432 62.58 -5.74 42.49
C CYS A 432 61.35 -6.00 41.63
N ILE A 433 60.40 -5.12 41.70
CA ILE A 433 59.12 -5.23 40.99
C ILE A 433 59.01 -4.04 40.05
N ALA A 434 58.77 -4.35 38.77
CA ALA A 434 58.64 -3.36 37.72
C ALA A 434 57.44 -3.66 36.85
N SER A 435 56.80 -2.63 36.34
CA SER A 435 55.79 -2.70 35.30
C SER A 435 56.31 -2.11 34.02
N ALA A 436 56.16 -2.79 32.90
CA ALA A 436 56.50 -2.31 31.56
C ALA A 436 55.81 -3.09 30.46
N ASN A 437 55.67 -2.48 29.33
CA ASN A 437 55.29 -3.14 28.09
C ASN A 437 56.16 -2.62 26.94
N PRO A 438 56.94 -3.42 26.24
CA PRO A 438 57.19 -4.84 26.47
C PRO A 438 57.85 -5.16 27.83
N GLU A 439 57.77 -6.43 28.23
CA GLU A 439 58.31 -6.97 29.49
C GLU A 439 59.72 -6.44 29.81
N PRO A 440 59.98 -5.95 31.04
CA PRO A 440 61.29 -5.40 31.40
C PRO A 440 62.33 -6.47 31.74
N ALA A 441 63.56 -6.28 31.28
CA ALA A 441 64.70 -7.02 31.79
C ALA A 441 65.12 -6.40 33.13
N ILE A 442 65.20 -7.22 34.19
CA ILE A 442 65.61 -6.81 35.55
C ILE A 442 67.00 -7.33 35.84
N GLN A 443 67.89 -6.43 36.29
CA GLN A 443 69.25 -6.76 36.70
C GLN A 443 69.53 -6.13 38.08
N PHE A 444 70.21 -6.91 38.93
CA PHE A 444 70.72 -6.38 40.23
C PHE A 444 72.19 -6.10 40.11
N HIS A 445 72.61 -4.92 40.52
CA HIS A 445 73.98 -4.52 40.58
C HIS A 445 74.42 -4.25 42.03
N LEU A 446 75.54 -4.90 42.45
CA LEU A 446 76.17 -4.74 43.74
C LEU A 446 77.49 -3.98 43.55
N PRO A 447 77.46 -2.64 43.66
CA PRO A 447 78.65 -1.77 43.38
C PRO A 447 79.80 -2.10 44.27
N ASP A 448 79.58 -2.43 45.53
CA ASP A 448 80.60 -2.72 46.51
C ASP A 448 81.38 -4.02 46.19
N LEU A 449 80.83 -4.92 45.38
CA LEU A 449 81.44 -6.15 44.93
C LEU A 449 81.78 -6.19 43.44
N ASN A 450 81.43 -5.08 42.72
CA ASN A 450 81.50 -5.00 41.27
C ASN A 450 80.92 -6.18 40.52
N ILE A 451 79.71 -6.67 40.99
CA ILE A 451 79.00 -7.79 40.44
C ILE A 451 77.64 -7.33 39.89
N THR A 452 77.27 -7.80 38.70
CA THR A 452 75.92 -7.64 38.12
C THR A 452 75.29 -9.03 38.04
N ILE A 453 74.10 -9.17 38.62
CA ILE A 453 73.35 -10.39 38.67
C ILE A 453 72.16 -10.27 37.76
N ASN A 454 72.05 -11.17 36.80
CA ASN A 454 70.92 -11.28 35.88
C ASN A 454 70.48 -12.76 35.80
N GLU A 455 69.52 -13.07 35.01
CA GLU A 455 68.94 -14.40 34.83
C GLU A 455 69.94 -15.48 34.41
N THR A 456 71.09 -15.11 33.85
CA THR A 456 72.12 -16.02 33.33
C THR A 456 73.17 -16.42 34.38
N GLU A 457 73.26 -15.74 35.54
CA GLU A 457 74.25 -15.96 36.59
C GLU A 457 73.84 -17.00 37.60
N SER A 458 74.28 -18.21 37.41
CA SER A 458 73.93 -19.39 38.23
C SER A 458 74.50 -19.40 39.65
N GLN A 459 75.38 -18.48 40.02
CA GLN A 459 76.00 -18.42 41.37
C GLN A 459 75.13 -17.84 42.45
N PHE A 460 74.11 -17.07 42.05
CA PHE A 460 73.18 -16.40 42.94
C PHE A 460 71.78 -17.02 42.72
N ASN A 461 71.01 -17.18 43.82
CA ASN A 461 69.62 -17.64 43.72
C ASN A 461 68.74 -16.50 43.12
N TYR A 462 68.78 -16.35 41.79
CA TYR A 462 67.95 -15.46 41.03
C TYR A 462 66.63 -16.14 40.66
N TYR A 463 65.54 -15.49 40.84
CA TYR A 463 64.21 -15.92 40.44
C TYR A 463 63.47 -14.73 39.80
N SER A 464 62.89 -14.94 38.66
CA SER A 464 62.05 -13.97 37.98
C SER A 464 60.72 -14.58 37.61
N HIS A 465 59.67 -13.81 37.74
CA HIS A 465 58.29 -14.16 37.37
C HIS A 465 57.58 -12.97 36.81
N THR A 466 56.90 -13.16 35.67
CA THR A 466 56.10 -12.14 35.03
C THR A 466 54.63 -12.52 35.10
N ASP A 467 53.80 -11.60 35.50
CA ASP A 467 52.34 -11.69 35.48
C ASP A 467 51.77 -10.43 34.80
N GLY A 468 51.24 -10.60 33.57
CA GLY A 468 50.86 -9.51 32.72
C GLY A 468 52.00 -8.59 32.38
N TYR A 469 51.88 -7.31 32.70
CA TYR A 469 52.93 -6.29 32.50
C TYR A 469 53.85 -6.11 33.70
N MET A 470 53.66 -6.89 34.78
CA MET A 470 54.42 -6.79 36.03
C MET A 470 55.45 -7.91 36.12
N THR A 471 56.71 -7.54 36.20
CA THR A 471 57.81 -8.47 36.39
C THR A 471 58.39 -8.34 37.80
N THR A 472 58.44 -9.42 38.52
CA THR A 472 59.06 -9.50 39.85
C THR A 472 60.32 -10.36 39.77
N SER A 473 61.44 -9.76 40.07
CA SER A 473 62.71 -10.50 40.19
C SER A 473 63.23 -10.43 41.61
N MET A 474 63.78 -11.55 42.05
CA MET A 474 64.23 -11.75 43.42
C MET A 474 65.64 -12.37 43.46
N ILE A 475 66.50 -11.82 44.30
CA ILE A 475 67.82 -12.42 44.61
C ILE A 475 67.96 -12.74 46.09
N LYS A 476 68.70 -13.79 46.42
CA LYS A 476 69.10 -14.11 47.78
C LYS A 476 70.63 -14.09 47.94
N LEU A 477 71.13 -13.22 48.82
CA LEU A 477 72.53 -13.04 49.13
C LEU A 477 72.84 -13.74 50.51
N LYS A 478 73.78 -14.65 50.56
CA LYS A 478 74.13 -15.42 51.75
C LYS A 478 75.03 -14.70 52.78
N GLU A 479 75.54 -13.55 52.49
CA GLU A 479 76.38 -12.76 53.40
C GLU A 479 75.55 -11.84 54.30
N LYS A 480 75.97 -11.84 55.63
CA LYS A 480 75.41 -10.83 56.55
C LYS A 480 75.97 -9.44 56.18
N PRO A 481 75.14 -8.44 56.16
CA PRO A 481 75.54 -7.10 55.72
C PRO A 481 76.68 -6.59 56.67
N SER A 482 77.88 -6.41 56.16
CA SER A 482 78.73 -5.37 56.64
C SER A 482 78.06 -4.04 56.43
N SER A 483 78.00 -3.14 57.40
CA SER A 483 77.33 -1.86 57.33
C SER A 483 77.75 -1.14 56.05
N GLY A 484 76.86 -1.21 54.99
CA GLY A 484 77.09 -0.49 53.77
C GLY A 484 76.78 -1.18 52.45
N LEU A 485 76.23 -2.45 52.44
CA LEU A 485 75.92 -3.08 51.17
C LEU A 485 74.80 -2.33 50.41
N HIS A 486 75.15 -1.85 49.22
CA HIS A 486 74.22 -1.20 48.32
C HIS A 486 73.80 -2.17 47.25
N VAL A 487 72.47 -2.34 47.08
CA VAL A 487 71.88 -3.13 46.01
C VAL A 487 71.11 -2.16 45.09
N LEU A 488 71.55 -2.09 43.84
CA LEU A 488 70.86 -1.34 42.80
C LEU A 488 70.07 -2.33 41.96
N CYS A 489 68.83 -1.99 41.68
CA CYS A 489 68.01 -2.68 40.68
C CYS A 489 67.93 -1.80 39.44
N THR A 490 68.28 -2.39 38.29
CA THR A 490 68.15 -1.74 36.97
C THR A 490 67.08 -2.48 36.19
N ILE A 491 66.11 -1.73 35.73
CA ILE A 491 65.03 -2.23 34.88
C ILE A 491 65.18 -1.60 33.49
N SER A 492 64.97 -2.39 32.43
CA SER A 492 65.13 -1.86 31.06
C SER A 492 64.23 -2.61 30.07
N ASN A 493 63.68 -1.86 29.14
CA ASN A 493 63.13 -2.40 27.91
C ASN A 493 63.56 -1.52 26.72
N MET A 494 63.00 -1.70 25.52
CA MET A 494 63.42 -0.95 24.35
C MET A 494 63.08 0.57 24.42
N TYR A 495 62.19 0.98 25.34
CA TYR A 495 61.75 2.36 25.48
C TYR A 495 62.45 3.12 26.60
N GLY A 496 63.10 2.45 27.53
CA GLY A 496 63.83 3.13 28.60
C GLY A 496 64.58 2.23 29.54
N THR A 497 65.42 2.85 30.37
CA THR A 497 66.15 2.18 31.43
C THR A 497 66.11 3.05 32.68
N GLU A 498 65.75 2.48 33.80
CA GLU A 498 65.75 3.12 35.10
C GLU A 498 66.50 2.29 36.13
N THR A 499 67.16 2.98 37.10
CA THR A 499 67.92 2.28 38.15
C THR A 499 67.54 2.88 39.51
N VAL A 500 67.21 2.01 40.45
CA VAL A 500 66.83 2.40 41.80
C VAL A 500 67.70 1.68 42.84
N LYS A 501 68.01 2.38 43.93
CA LYS A 501 68.65 1.79 45.10
C LYS A 501 67.59 1.13 45.99
N LEU A 502 67.67 -0.18 46.21
CA LEU A 502 66.77 -0.89 47.10
C LEU A 502 67.14 -0.66 48.56
N GLU A 503 66.18 -0.21 49.35
CA GLU A 503 66.37 0.05 50.77
C GLU A 503 66.13 -1.21 51.59
N LEU A 504 67.04 -1.47 52.60
CA LEU A 504 66.92 -2.55 53.56
C LEU A 504 65.83 -2.18 54.59
N GLN A 505 64.70 -2.79 54.51
CA GLN A 505 63.66 -2.68 55.53
C GLN A 505 63.96 -3.56 56.73
N GLN A 506 64.29 -2.93 57.88
CA GLN A 506 64.30 -3.61 59.16
C GLN A 506 62.83 -3.80 59.59
N GLU A 507 62.41 -5.04 59.82
CA GLU A 507 61.09 -5.31 60.38
C GLU A 507 60.95 -4.61 61.74
N LYS A 508 60.26 -3.48 61.77
CA LYS A 508 59.74 -2.86 62.98
C LYS A 508 58.54 -3.66 63.47
N LYS A 509 58.77 -4.94 63.77
CA LYS A 509 57.74 -5.76 64.42
C LYS A 509 57.92 -5.70 65.92
N PHE A 510 56.88 -5.36 66.67
CA PHE A 510 56.55 -5.62 68.06
C PHE A 510 56.32 -4.45 69.00
N ILE A 511 56.68 -3.23 68.78
CA ILE A 511 56.45 -2.19 69.79
C ILE A 511 55.03 -1.59 69.67
N LEU A 512 54.44 -1.49 68.51
CA LEU A 512 53.13 -0.88 68.33
C LEU A 512 51.99 -1.77 68.81
N ALA A 513 52.06 -3.11 68.66
CA ALA A 513 51.05 -4.05 69.14
C ALA A 513 50.96 -4.11 70.65
N VAL A 514 52.11 -4.01 71.36
CA VAL A 514 52.12 -4.00 72.83
C VAL A 514 51.54 -2.68 73.41
N VAL A 515 51.82 -1.53 72.77
CA VAL A 515 51.30 -0.25 73.22
C VAL A 515 49.78 -0.14 72.97
N ILE A 516 49.29 -0.65 71.85
CA ILE A 516 47.85 -0.68 71.55
C ILE A 516 47.11 -1.65 72.47
N GLY A 517 47.70 -2.80 72.80
CA GLY A 517 47.16 -3.80 73.75
C GLY A 517 47.05 -3.23 75.17
N ALA A 518 48.08 -2.49 75.63
CA ALA A 518 48.08 -1.90 76.96
C ALA A 518 47.05 -0.74 77.10
N ILE A 519 46.93 0.11 76.08
CA ILE A 519 45.95 1.21 76.07
C ILE A 519 44.52 0.64 75.95
N GLY A 520 44.30 -0.40 75.12
CA GLY A 520 43.01 -1.10 74.98
C GLY A 520 42.58 -1.75 76.28
N GLY A 521 43.50 -2.40 77.02
CA GLY A 521 43.22 -2.98 78.33
C GLY A 521 42.76 -1.96 79.35
N VAL A 522 43.41 -0.80 79.44
CA VAL A 522 43.00 0.26 80.40
C VAL A 522 41.62 0.85 80.06
N VAL A 523 41.32 1.03 78.77
CA VAL A 523 39.99 1.52 78.33
C VAL A 523 38.89 0.49 78.64
N VAL A 524 39.11 -0.79 78.42
CA VAL A 524 38.13 -1.82 78.75
C VAL A 524 37.89 -1.91 80.27
N ILE A 525 38.90 -1.82 81.10
CA ILE A 525 38.74 -1.81 82.56
C ILE A 525 37.98 -0.56 83.01
N ALA A 526 38.26 0.61 82.42
CA ALA A 526 37.51 1.83 82.72
C ALA A 526 36.01 1.73 82.35
N PHE A 527 35.69 1.08 81.20
CA PHE A 527 34.31 0.81 80.78
C PHE A 527 33.60 -0.19 81.69
N ILE A 528 34.29 -1.21 82.13
CA ILE A 528 33.72 -2.21 83.10
C ILE A 528 33.41 -1.50 84.44
N ILE A 529 34.32 -0.64 84.96
CA ILE A 529 34.08 0.12 86.21
C ILE A 529 32.93 1.11 86.01
N ALA A 530 32.81 1.75 84.90
CA ALA A 530 31.69 2.65 84.59
C ALA A 530 30.37 1.89 84.47
N ALA A 531 30.36 0.73 83.83
CA ALA A 531 29.17 -0.15 83.71
C ALA A 531 28.73 -0.70 85.05
N VAL A 532 29.69 -1.13 85.93
CA VAL A 532 29.35 -1.56 87.29
C VAL A 532 28.76 -0.42 88.15
N ARG A 533 29.29 0.80 88.03
CA ARG A 533 28.71 1.98 88.68
C ARG A 533 27.35 2.35 88.12
N TYR A 534 27.14 2.21 86.87
CA TYR A 534 25.83 2.49 86.22
C TYR A 534 24.77 1.47 86.68
N ILE A 535 25.12 0.20 86.71
CA ILE A 535 24.20 -0.87 87.19
C ILE A 535 23.93 -0.76 88.65
N SER A 536 24.89 -0.31 89.54
CA SER A 536 24.68 -0.05 90.93
C SER A 536 23.77 1.19 91.21
N HIS A 537 23.69 2.12 90.24
CA HIS A 537 22.82 3.32 90.41
C HIS A 537 21.44 3.10 89.84
N SER A 538 21.23 2.04 89.01
CA SER A 538 19.94 1.72 88.37
C SER A 538 19.02 0.80 89.23
N ASN A 539 19.48 0.26 90.33
CA ASN A 539 18.68 -0.67 91.18
C ASN A 539 17.90 0.02 92.28
N GLN A 540 17.72 1.34 92.23
CA GLN A 540 16.77 2.05 93.10
C GLN A 540 15.75 2.89 92.31
N LYS A 541 14.77 2.21 91.75
CA LYS A 541 13.38 2.70 91.63
C LYS A 541 12.52 1.62 90.95
N GLU A 542 11.82 0.95 91.84
CA GLU A 542 10.43 0.55 91.94
C GLU A 542 9.68 0.11 90.66
N ASN A 543 9.33 -1.17 90.74
CA ASN A 543 7.96 -1.73 90.75
C ASN A 543 6.84 -0.74 90.36
N VAL A 544 6.01 -1.12 89.44
CA VAL A 544 4.58 -1.37 89.56
C VAL A 544 3.97 -1.73 88.18
N THR A 545 3.48 -2.98 88.12
CA THR A 545 2.30 -3.54 87.43
C THR A 545 1.94 -3.26 86.01
N GLY A 546 1.68 -4.37 85.32
CA GLY A 546 0.51 -4.52 84.48
C GLY A 546 0.63 -5.37 83.26
N SER A 547 0.16 -6.56 83.41
CA SER A 547 -0.16 -7.65 82.46
C SER A 547 -0.62 -7.26 81.04
N ALA A 548 -0.28 -8.13 80.15
CA ALA A 548 -1.08 -8.91 79.20
C ALA A 548 -0.54 -8.88 77.75
N SER A 549 0.02 -9.89 77.40
CA SER A 549 -0.25 -10.99 76.42
C SER A 549 -0.51 -10.61 74.94
N PHE A 550 0.09 -11.38 74.21
CA PHE A 550 -0.24 -12.03 72.92
C PHE A 550 0.31 -11.44 71.58
N SER A 551 1.25 -12.12 71.09
CA SER A 551 1.44 -12.96 69.89
C SER A 551 1.63 -12.29 68.53
N GLN A 552 2.66 -12.88 67.87
CA GLN A 552 2.89 -13.18 66.47
C GLN A 552 3.42 -12.07 65.52
N GLN A 553 4.60 -12.17 65.20
CA GLN A 553 5.45 -12.50 64.01
C GLN A 553 4.90 -12.08 62.62
N PRO A 554 5.77 -12.02 61.60
CA PRO A 554 6.45 -10.83 61.09
C PRO A 554 6.09 -10.59 59.60
N GLU A 555 6.19 -9.38 59.15
CA GLU A 555 6.22 -9.10 57.70
C GLU A 555 7.23 -7.99 57.33
N ASN A 556 7.77 -8.15 56.13
CA ASN A 556 8.86 -7.47 55.48
C ASN A 556 8.71 -5.95 55.30
N PRO A 557 9.80 -5.23 55.09
CA PRO A 557 9.77 -3.77 54.98
C PRO A 557 9.42 -3.31 53.54
N PRO A 558 8.74 -2.16 53.42
CA PRO A 558 8.40 -1.55 52.15
C PRO A 558 9.49 -0.60 51.64
N MET A 559 9.62 -0.61 50.33
CA MET A 559 10.49 0.25 49.57
C MET A 559 10.12 1.75 49.67
N LEU A 560 11.13 2.58 49.83
CA LEU A 560 11.02 4.03 49.78
C LEU A 560 10.96 4.53 48.34
N TYR A 561 9.86 5.19 48.00
CA TYR A 561 9.80 6.09 46.84
C TYR A 561 10.05 7.52 47.31
N SER A 562 11.09 8.15 46.80
CA SER A 562 11.33 9.58 46.95
C SER A 562 10.72 10.33 45.76
N SER A 563 9.68 11.14 46.05
CA SER A 563 9.15 12.10 45.08
C SER A 563 9.85 13.45 45.22
N VAL A 564 10.46 13.90 44.16
CA VAL A 564 11.00 15.27 44.04
C VAL A 564 9.92 16.18 43.47
N LYS A 565 9.48 17.15 44.28
CA LYS A 565 8.62 18.27 43.84
C LYS A 565 9.50 19.39 43.29
N HIS A 566 9.31 19.74 42.03
CA HIS A 566 9.81 21.01 41.47
C HIS A 566 8.75 22.10 41.61
N ASN A 567 9.10 23.15 42.33
CA ASN A 567 8.38 24.42 42.39
C ASN A 567 8.76 25.27 41.17
N LEU A 568 7.79 25.66 40.39
CA LEU A 568 7.92 26.73 39.39
C LEU A 568 7.30 28.02 39.93
N ARG A 569 8.14 29.03 40.03
CA ARG A 569 7.81 30.38 40.43
C ARG A 569 7.34 31.19 39.22
N LYS A 570 6.13 31.77 39.35
CA LYS A 570 5.55 32.79 38.46
C LYS A 570 6.39 34.05 38.39
N LYS A 571 6.51 34.65 37.21
CA LYS A 571 6.69 36.09 37.03
C LYS A 571 5.71 36.64 36.00
N VAL A 572 5.04 37.71 36.42
CA VAL A 572 4.00 38.53 35.80
C VAL A 572 4.58 39.62 34.91
N GLY A 573 3.85 40.06 33.92
CA GLY A 573 4.01 41.30 33.13
C GLY A 573 3.29 41.18 31.79
N ASP A 574 2.16 41.62 31.66
CA ASP A 574 1.39 42.84 31.35
C ASP A 574 1.19 43.08 29.87
N GLU A 575 -0.12 43.22 29.59
CA GLU A 575 -0.88 44.19 28.77
C GLU A 575 -0.66 44.11 27.24
N SER A 576 -1.65 44.14 26.37
CA SER A 576 -2.93 44.86 26.32
C SER A 576 -3.79 44.37 25.14
N ASP A 577 -5.09 44.35 25.37
CA ASP A 577 -6.22 44.97 24.64
C ASP A 577 -6.63 44.55 23.22
N TYR A 578 -7.86 44.18 23.04
CA TYR A 578 -9.09 44.78 22.55
C TYR A 578 -10.15 43.75 22.18
N GLN A 579 -11.23 43.70 22.92
CA GLN A 579 -12.66 43.89 22.63
C GLN A 579 -13.23 43.09 21.44
N ASN A 580 -14.22 42.27 21.68
CA ASN A 580 -15.61 42.40 22.12
C ASN A 580 -16.59 42.20 20.95
N ILE A 581 -17.60 41.45 21.20
CA ILE A 581 -19.05 41.49 20.95
C ILE A 581 -19.55 40.07 20.72
N GLY A 582 -20.24 39.44 21.61
CA GLY A 582 -21.66 39.50 21.97
C GLY A 582 -22.38 38.37 21.25
N GLY A 583 -23.19 37.53 21.75
CA GLY A 583 -23.98 37.39 22.91
C GLY A 583 -25.01 36.28 22.72
N LEU A 584 -25.41 35.62 23.81
CA LEU A 584 -26.70 34.97 24.08
C LEU A 584 -27.09 33.74 23.21
N SER A 585 -27.62 32.64 23.69
CA SER A 585 -28.25 32.21 24.95
C SER A 585 -28.55 30.71 24.86
N GLU A 586 -28.39 30.04 26.00
CA GLU A 586 -29.23 29.05 26.67
C GLU A 586 -30.00 27.96 25.92
N SER A 587 -29.82 26.79 26.49
CA SER A 587 -30.74 25.67 26.79
C SER A 587 -30.85 24.58 25.75
N ASP A 588 -30.76 23.31 25.94
CA ASP A 588 -31.28 22.45 27.00
C ASP A 588 -30.71 21.01 26.80
N GLN A 589 -30.70 20.30 27.89
CA GLN A 589 -30.35 18.89 28.03
C GLN A 589 -31.19 17.95 27.14
N ARG A 590 -30.58 16.87 26.62
CA ARG A 590 -31.09 15.50 26.82
C ARG A 590 -30.06 14.43 26.45
N HIS A 591 -29.85 13.55 27.43
CA HIS A 591 -29.28 12.20 27.26
C HIS A 591 -30.03 11.41 26.21
N ASP A 592 -29.30 10.64 25.42
CA ASP A 592 -29.74 9.30 25.01
C ASP A 592 -28.51 8.40 24.77
N ASP A 593 -28.52 7.33 25.58
CA ASP A 593 -27.65 6.17 25.51
C ASP A 593 -27.82 5.43 24.18
N VAL A 594 -26.75 5.05 23.56
CA VAL A 594 -26.78 4.04 22.48
C VAL A 594 -25.86 2.86 22.83
N ASN A 595 -26.53 1.74 23.08
CA ASN A 595 -26.02 0.41 23.34
C ASN A 595 -25.16 -0.14 22.21
N TYR A 596 -24.01 -0.70 22.58
CA TYR A 596 -23.25 -1.64 21.78
C TYR A 596 -23.93 -3.02 21.82
N ALA A 597 -24.33 -3.54 20.66
CA ALA A 597 -24.71 -4.94 20.49
C ALA A 597 -23.51 -5.72 19.98
N SER A 598 -23.01 -6.61 20.82
CA SER A 598 -22.08 -7.68 20.47
C SER A 598 -22.83 -8.82 19.79
N LEU A 599 -22.39 -9.26 18.60
CA LEU A 599 -22.85 -10.48 17.97
C LEU A 599 -21.85 -11.62 18.23
N ASP A 600 -22.37 -12.58 18.98
CA ASP A 600 -21.73 -13.84 19.33
C ASP A 600 -22.06 -14.89 18.25
N PHE A 601 -21.06 -15.55 17.67
CA PHE A 601 -21.25 -16.71 16.79
C PHE A 601 -20.81 -17.98 17.51
N SER A 602 -21.80 -18.71 18.02
CA SER A 602 -21.62 -20.10 18.43
C SER A 602 -22.60 -21.04 17.72
N SER A 603 -22.02 -21.92 16.91
CA SER A 603 -22.33 -23.33 16.67
C SER A 603 -23.77 -23.85 16.59
N SER A 604 -24.07 -24.51 15.45
CA SER A 604 -24.72 -25.84 15.35
C SER A 604 -24.65 -26.28 13.88
N GLY A 605 -24.18 -27.40 13.41
CA GLY A 605 -24.21 -28.74 13.82
C GLY A 605 -25.18 -29.60 12.96
N ARG A 606 -24.60 -30.43 12.01
CA ARG A 606 -25.20 -31.66 11.38
C ARG A 606 -26.24 -31.48 10.27
N LYS A 607 -26.16 -32.11 9.10
CA LYS A 607 -26.00 -33.55 8.79
C LYS A 607 -25.67 -33.79 7.30
N ALA A 608 -24.96 -34.87 7.05
CA ALA A 608 -24.59 -35.49 5.81
C ALA A 608 -25.78 -36.03 5.00
N ALA A 609 -25.60 -36.11 3.67
CA ALA A 609 -26.16 -37.20 2.85
C ALA A 609 -25.24 -37.46 1.65
N GLU A 610 -24.75 -38.69 1.59
CA GLU A 610 -24.00 -39.32 0.51
C GLU A 610 -24.88 -39.55 -0.73
N ALA A 611 -24.24 -39.50 -1.92
CA ALA A 611 -24.43 -40.49 -3.01
C ALA A 611 -23.41 -40.19 -4.11
N SER A 612 -22.36 -40.96 -4.19
CA SER A 612 -21.94 -42.00 -5.14
C SER A 612 -21.89 -41.58 -6.60
N ALA A 613 -20.62 -41.44 -7.10
CA ALA A 613 -19.91 -42.28 -8.06
C ALA A 613 -20.48 -42.41 -9.48
N GLN A 614 -19.73 -42.00 -10.50
CA GLN A 614 -19.12 -42.91 -11.48
C GLN A 614 -18.22 -42.13 -12.46
N THR A 615 -17.05 -42.69 -12.63
CA THR A 615 -16.02 -42.57 -13.64
C THR A 615 -16.54 -42.57 -15.07
N ASP A 616 -15.91 -41.77 -15.98
CA ASP A 616 -15.28 -42.40 -17.13
C ASP A 616 -14.25 -41.47 -17.82
N ASN A 617 -13.23 -42.13 -18.34
CA ASN A 617 -12.05 -41.67 -19.06
C ASN A 617 -12.36 -41.13 -20.46
N GLY A 618 -11.47 -40.28 -20.99
CA GLY A 618 -11.36 -40.05 -22.41
C GLY A 618 -10.46 -38.90 -22.79
N SER A 619 -9.18 -39.19 -22.94
CA SER A 619 -8.18 -38.44 -23.70
C SER A 619 -8.68 -38.07 -25.10
N ASP A 620 -8.36 -36.87 -25.61
CA ASP A 620 -7.63 -36.74 -26.88
C ASP A 620 -7.07 -35.32 -27.10
N TYR A 621 -5.81 -35.32 -27.46
CA TYR A 621 -5.03 -34.21 -28.00
C TYR A 621 -5.44 -33.93 -29.45
N THR A 622 -5.54 -32.67 -29.85
CA THR A 622 -5.13 -32.25 -31.20
C THR A 622 -4.61 -30.82 -31.21
N GLU A 623 -3.30 -30.70 -31.43
CA GLU A 623 -2.60 -29.55 -32.03
C GLU A 623 -3.21 -29.19 -33.37
N ILE A 624 -3.36 -27.88 -33.68
CA ILE A 624 -3.26 -27.38 -35.04
C ILE A 624 -2.46 -26.08 -35.07
N LYS A 625 -1.38 -26.10 -35.84
CA LYS A 625 -0.46 -25.04 -36.21
C LYS A 625 -1.08 -24.05 -37.21
N THR A 626 -0.67 -22.81 -37.04
CA THR A 626 -0.36 -21.71 -37.97
C THR A 626 -0.74 -21.85 -39.47
N LYS A 627 -1.37 -20.81 -39.97
CA LYS A 627 -0.90 -19.95 -41.05
C LYS A 627 -1.41 -18.53 -40.86
#